data_43d5c273d34ffc220a7fc206f5c5f35a
#
_entry.id   43d5c273d34ffc220a7fc206f5c5f35a
#
_cell.length_a   1.000
_cell.length_b   1.000
_cell.length_c   1.000
_cell.angle_alpha   90.00
_cell.angle_beta   90.00
_cell.angle_gamma   90.00
#
_symmetry.space_group_name_H-M   'P 1'
#
loop_
_entity.id
_entity.type
_entity.pdbx_description
1 polymer ?
#
loop_
_entity_poly.entity_id
_entity_poly.type
_entity_poly.pdbx_seq_one_letter_code
_entity_poly.pdbx_strand_id
1 'polypeptide(L)'
;MHSNVSSLINDQINNELYSSYVYLDIANYYESKGLDGFANWFEIQAKEELDHALLLYKYLQNNGQKVTFEAIKKPECKFDDNMSPLQEALRHEKFITACINNIYAAANSDNDYRTMQLLDWFVKEQGEEEKNASDLVTKMELFGD
;
A
#
# COMPACT_ATOMS: atom_id res chain seq x y z
N MET A 1 16.82 -18.05 -1.04
CA MET A 1 16.38 -16.71 -1.47
C MET A 1 17.57 -15.78 -1.54
N HIS A 2 17.70 -15.05 -2.62
CA HIS A 2 18.76 -14.07 -2.77
C HIS A 2 18.58 -12.91 -1.81
N SER A 3 19.69 -12.39 -1.29
CA SER A 3 19.65 -11.29 -0.33
C SER A 3 19.01 -10.03 -0.91
N ASN A 4 19.17 -9.79 -2.22
CA ASN A 4 18.54 -8.65 -2.89
C ASN A 4 17.02 -8.72 -2.84
N VAL A 5 16.44 -9.89 -3.17
CA VAL A 5 14.98 -10.08 -3.14
C VAL A 5 14.46 -9.97 -1.71
N SER A 6 15.14 -10.60 -0.75
CA SER A 6 14.79 -10.53 0.66
C SER A 6 14.78 -9.09 1.17
N SER A 7 15.80 -8.32 0.82
CA SER A 7 15.91 -6.90 1.21
C SER A 7 14.77 -6.07 0.64
N LEU A 8 14.43 -6.28 -0.64
CA LEU A 8 13.33 -5.55 -1.29
C LEU A 8 11.98 -5.89 -0.65
N ILE A 9 11.76 -7.16 -0.30
CA ILE A 9 10.53 -7.57 0.39
C ILE A 9 10.48 -6.94 1.78
N ASN A 10 11.61 -6.91 2.48
CA ASN A 10 11.67 -6.25 3.79
C ASN A 10 11.33 -4.76 3.69
N ASP A 11 11.86 -4.08 2.67
CA ASP A 11 11.51 -2.68 2.42
C ASP A 11 10.02 -2.53 2.14
N GLN A 12 9.44 -3.49 1.42
CA GLN A 12 8.01 -3.45 1.11
C GLN A 12 7.13 -3.64 2.34
N ILE A 13 7.55 -4.48 3.29
CA ILE A 13 6.85 -4.59 4.58
C ILE A 13 6.75 -3.22 5.23
N ASN A 14 7.86 -2.50 5.27
CA ASN A 14 7.89 -1.16 5.88
C ASN A 14 7.06 -0.16 5.07
N ASN A 15 7.06 -0.27 3.74
CA ASN A 15 6.22 0.57 2.88
C ASN A 15 4.73 0.33 3.13
N GLU A 16 4.31 -0.94 3.29
CA GLU A 16 2.91 -1.26 3.57
C GLU A 16 2.48 -0.76 4.95
N LEU A 17 3.35 -0.85 5.95
CA LEU A 17 3.08 -0.29 7.28
C LEU A 17 2.92 1.23 7.19
N TYR A 18 3.76 1.90 6.42
CA TYR A 18 3.63 3.33 6.18
C TYR A 18 2.32 3.66 5.45
N SER A 19 1.93 2.85 4.47
CA SER A 19 0.66 3.01 3.75
C SER A 19 -0.51 2.97 4.70
N SER A 20 -0.52 2.01 5.64
CA SER A 20 -1.57 1.92 6.66
C SER A 20 -1.66 3.21 7.46
N TYR A 21 -0.52 3.77 7.82
CA TYR A 21 -0.45 5.01 8.60
C TYR A 21 -1.00 6.20 7.81
N VAL A 22 -0.61 6.30 6.53
CA VAL A 22 -1.12 7.36 5.63
C VAL A 22 -2.65 7.27 5.50
N TYR A 23 -3.19 6.06 5.35
CA TYR A 23 -4.64 5.89 5.20
C TYR A 23 -5.40 6.19 6.49
N LEU A 24 -4.80 5.94 7.66
CA LEU A 24 -5.39 6.39 8.92
C LEU A 24 -5.43 7.92 8.99
N ASP A 25 -4.39 8.58 8.50
CA ASP A 25 -4.37 10.06 8.45
C ASP A 25 -5.46 10.60 7.53
N ILE A 26 -5.66 9.96 6.38
CA ILE A 26 -6.74 10.32 5.45
C ILE A 26 -8.11 10.09 6.10
N ALA A 27 -8.30 8.94 6.76
CA ALA A 27 -9.54 8.65 7.47
C ALA A 27 -9.84 9.70 8.53
N ASN A 28 -8.80 10.10 9.28
CA ASN A 28 -8.92 11.12 10.31
C ASN A 28 -9.35 12.48 9.73
N TYR A 29 -8.81 12.84 8.58
CA TYR A 29 -9.21 14.06 7.87
C TYR A 29 -10.71 14.02 7.54
N TYR A 30 -11.20 12.93 6.93
CA TYR A 30 -12.59 12.83 6.54
C TYR A 30 -13.53 12.78 7.75
N GLU A 31 -13.11 12.12 8.83
CA GLU A 31 -13.88 12.10 10.07
C GLU A 31 -14.06 13.54 10.61
N SER A 32 -13.00 14.33 10.56
CA SER A 32 -13.06 15.72 11.02
C SER A 32 -13.97 16.60 10.16
N LYS A 33 -14.27 16.18 8.93
CA LYS A 33 -15.17 16.87 8.02
C LYS A 33 -16.60 16.32 8.06
N GLY A 34 -16.86 15.32 8.89
CA GLY A 34 -18.17 14.69 8.97
C GLY A 34 -18.50 13.79 7.77
N LEU A 35 -17.48 13.39 7.00
CA LEU A 35 -17.64 12.53 5.82
C LEU A 35 -17.41 11.07 6.21
N ASP A 36 -18.37 10.50 6.94
CA ASP A 36 -18.24 9.19 7.60
C ASP A 36 -18.00 8.04 6.61
N GLY A 37 -18.61 8.11 5.43
CA GLY A 37 -18.42 7.08 4.41
C GLY A 37 -16.98 6.98 3.92
N PHE A 38 -16.39 8.13 3.62
CA PHE A 38 -14.98 8.18 3.22
C PHE A 38 -14.06 7.78 4.38
N ALA A 39 -14.35 8.26 5.60
CA ALA A 39 -13.57 7.91 6.77
C ALA A 39 -13.56 6.39 6.98
N ASN A 40 -14.73 5.76 6.93
CA ASN A 40 -14.83 4.31 7.10
C ASN A 40 -14.10 3.55 6.00
N TRP A 41 -14.19 4.02 4.75
CA TRP A 41 -13.53 3.38 3.62
C TRP A 41 -12.00 3.36 3.83
N PHE A 42 -11.43 4.47 4.28
CA PHE A 42 -10.00 4.56 4.52
C PHE A 42 -9.53 3.82 5.78
N GLU A 43 -10.39 3.70 6.79
CA GLU A 43 -10.08 2.86 7.96
C GLU A 43 -9.98 1.39 7.55
N ILE A 44 -10.88 0.93 6.68
CA ILE A 44 -10.83 -0.44 6.14
C ILE A 44 -9.57 -0.61 5.30
N GLN A 45 -9.25 0.37 4.46
CA GLN A 45 -8.07 0.34 3.61
C GLN A 45 -6.78 0.28 4.44
N ALA A 46 -6.74 1.02 5.55
CA ALA A 46 -5.59 0.98 6.47
C ALA A 46 -5.36 -0.43 7.02
N LYS A 47 -6.44 -1.14 7.36
CA LYS A 47 -6.34 -2.52 7.84
C LYS A 47 -5.87 -3.47 6.75
N GLU A 48 -6.34 -3.27 5.52
CA GLU A 48 -5.89 -4.08 4.38
C GLU A 48 -4.39 -3.92 4.13
N GLU A 49 -3.87 -2.71 4.23
CA GLU A 49 -2.44 -2.47 4.05
C GLU A 49 -1.61 -3.14 5.15
N LEU A 50 -2.14 -3.16 6.38
CA LEU A 50 -1.49 -3.90 7.47
C LEU A 50 -1.48 -5.40 7.15
N ASP A 51 -2.58 -5.94 6.62
CA ASP A 51 -2.66 -7.35 6.22
C ASP A 51 -1.64 -7.67 5.13
N HIS A 52 -1.43 -6.77 4.17
CA HIS A 52 -0.41 -6.93 3.13
C HIS A 52 0.99 -7.02 3.75
N ALA A 53 1.28 -6.14 4.71
CA ALA A 53 2.56 -6.18 5.43
C ALA A 53 2.76 -7.53 6.13
N LEU A 54 1.71 -8.03 6.78
CA LEU A 54 1.77 -9.31 7.50
C LEU A 54 1.96 -10.50 6.56
N LEU A 55 1.37 -10.47 5.36
CA LEU A 55 1.59 -11.51 4.36
C LEU A 55 3.08 -11.59 3.98
N LEU A 56 3.69 -10.45 3.70
CA LEU A 56 5.11 -10.39 3.34
C LEU A 56 6.00 -10.79 4.52
N TYR A 57 5.65 -10.34 5.71
CA TYR A 57 6.34 -10.68 6.95
C TYR A 57 6.35 -12.20 7.17
N LYS A 58 5.20 -12.84 7.06
CA LYS A 58 5.08 -14.30 7.20
C LYS A 58 5.91 -15.03 6.13
N TYR A 59 5.87 -14.52 4.90
CA TYR A 59 6.61 -15.11 3.81
C TYR A 59 8.12 -15.12 4.08
N LEU A 60 8.67 -13.99 4.53
CA LEU A 60 10.10 -13.92 4.85
C LEU A 60 10.45 -14.88 5.99
N GLN A 61 9.63 -14.91 7.04
CA GLN A 61 9.84 -15.83 8.16
C GLN A 61 9.81 -17.29 7.70
N ASN A 62 8.82 -17.65 6.88
CA ASN A 62 8.67 -19.02 6.39
C ASN A 62 9.83 -19.44 5.48
N ASN A 63 10.56 -18.49 4.94
CA ASN A 63 11.74 -18.74 4.09
C ASN A 63 13.06 -18.48 4.81
N GLY A 64 13.03 -18.43 6.15
CA GLY A 64 14.24 -18.31 6.95
C GLY A 64 14.94 -16.97 6.87
N GLN A 65 14.22 -15.93 6.44
CA GLN A 65 14.77 -14.59 6.28
C GLN A 65 14.48 -13.73 7.51
N LYS A 66 15.42 -12.88 7.86
CA LYS A 66 15.26 -11.95 8.97
C LYS A 66 14.46 -10.73 8.50
N VAL A 67 13.50 -10.30 9.35
CA VAL A 67 12.72 -9.10 9.10
C VAL A 67 13.22 -7.98 10.02
N THR A 68 13.41 -6.79 9.46
CA THR A 68 13.79 -5.60 10.22
C THR A 68 12.71 -4.54 10.05
N PHE A 69 12.16 -4.07 11.17
CA PHE A 69 11.17 -3.00 11.17
C PHE A 69 11.88 -1.66 11.35
N GLU A 70 11.64 -0.76 10.39
CA GLU A 70 12.16 0.58 10.43
C GLU A 70 11.18 1.53 11.10
N ALA A 71 11.62 2.72 11.45
CA ALA A 71 10.72 3.74 11.98
C ALA A 71 9.65 4.09 10.94
N ILE A 72 8.41 4.19 11.39
CA ILE A 72 7.32 4.63 10.52
C ILE A 72 7.28 6.15 10.59
N LYS A 73 7.53 6.77 9.44
CA LYS A 73 7.57 8.21 9.30
C LYS A 73 6.19 8.81 9.52
N LYS A 74 6.14 10.00 10.13
CA LYS A 74 4.91 10.76 10.29
C LYS A 74 4.33 11.06 8.90
N PRO A 75 3.02 10.85 8.67
CA PRO A 75 2.41 11.27 7.41
C PRO A 75 2.48 12.80 7.28
N GLU A 76 3.00 13.27 6.15
CA GLU A 76 3.15 14.69 5.89
C GLU A 76 2.07 15.21 4.94
N CYS A 77 0.92 14.54 4.94
CA CYS A 77 -0.18 14.92 4.07
C CYS A 77 -0.92 16.12 4.67
N LYS A 78 -0.88 17.23 3.95
CA LYS A 78 -1.68 18.40 4.28
C LYS A 78 -2.78 18.48 3.25
N PHE A 79 -4.03 18.42 3.70
CA PHE A 79 -5.17 18.38 2.80
C PHE A 79 -5.90 19.72 2.86
N ASP A 80 -5.97 20.37 1.70
CA ASP A 80 -6.62 21.69 1.57
C ASP A 80 -8.10 21.56 1.21
N ASP A 81 -8.50 20.44 0.62
CA ASP A 81 -9.87 20.18 0.19
C ASP A 81 -10.17 18.69 0.24
N ASN A 82 -11.42 18.32 -0.09
CA ASN A 82 -11.87 16.93 -0.01
C ASN A 82 -11.38 16.07 -1.17
N MET A 83 -10.87 16.65 -2.24
CA MET A 83 -10.31 15.94 -3.38
C MET A 83 -8.86 15.51 -3.13
N SER A 84 -8.08 16.36 -2.47
CA SER A 84 -6.64 16.11 -2.33
C SER A 84 -6.28 14.80 -1.62
N PRO A 85 -7.02 14.33 -0.58
CA PRO A 85 -6.72 13.02 0.00
C PRO A 85 -6.90 11.88 -0.99
N LEU A 86 -7.90 11.96 -1.87
CA LEU A 86 -8.16 10.93 -2.88
C LEU A 86 -7.06 10.89 -3.93
N GLN A 87 -6.58 12.06 -4.35
CA GLN A 87 -5.46 12.15 -5.29
C GLN A 87 -4.17 11.60 -4.65
N GLU A 88 -3.97 11.87 -3.37
CA GLU A 88 -2.83 11.33 -2.62
C GLU A 88 -2.90 9.80 -2.55
N ALA A 89 -4.08 9.26 -2.26
CA ALA A 89 -4.28 7.81 -2.21
C ALA A 89 -3.95 7.16 -3.56
N LEU A 90 -4.43 7.73 -4.67
CA LEU A 90 -4.16 7.21 -6.01
C LEU A 90 -2.66 7.26 -6.32
N ARG A 91 -2.01 8.37 -6.03
CA ARG A 91 -0.57 8.53 -6.23
C ARG A 91 0.20 7.49 -5.42
N HIS A 92 -0.23 7.27 -4.18
CA HIS A 92 0.40 6.31 -3.29
C HIS A 92 0.25 4.87 -3.81
N GLU A 93 -0.94 4.50 -4.30
CA GLU A 93 -1.15 3.17 -4.87
C GLU A 93 -0.27 2.93 -6.10
N LYS A 94 -0.11 3.94 -6.95
CA LYS A 94 0.79 3.84 -8.11
C LYS A 94 2.24 3.64 -7.67
N PHE A 95 2.65 4.28 -6.59
CA PHE A 95 3.98 4.08 -6.02
C PHE A 95 4.16 2.64 -5.54
N ILE A 96 3.18 2.11 -4.80
CA ILE A 96 3.22 0.73 -4.31
C ILE A 96 3.26 -0.27 -5.48
N THR A 97 2.48 -0.04 -6.54
CA THR A 97 2.51 -0.87 -7.73
C THR A 97 3.92 -0.91 -8.33
N ALA A 98 4.59 0.24 -8.43
CA ALA A 98 5.95 0.31 -8.94
C ALA A 98 6.92 -0.49 -8.05
N CYS A 99 6.75 -0.41 -6.73
CA CYS A 99 7.57 -1.17 -5.79
C CYS A 99 7.37 -2.68 -5.97
N ILE A 100 6.13 -3.13 -6.07
CA ILE A 100 5.81 -4.56 -6.28
C ILE A 100 6.40 -5.05 -7.61
N ASN A 101 6.25 -4.28 -8.67
CA ASN A 101 6.79 -4.62 -9.98
C ASN A 101 8.32 -4.73 -9.94
N ASN A 102 8.97 -3.86 -9.19
CA ASN A 102 10.43 -3.89 -9.03
C ASN A 102 10.89 -5.17 -8.32
N ILE A 103 10.17 -5.59 -7.28
CA ILE A 103 10.48 -6.84 -6.57
C ILE A 103 10.27 -8.03 -7.49
N TYR A 104 9.17 -8.02 -8.26
CA TYR A 104 8.87 -9.09 -9.22
C TYR A 104 10.00 -9.23 -10.25
N ALA A 105 10.47 -8.11 -10.79
CA ALA A 105 11.56 -8.11 -11.75
C ALA A 105 12.86 -8.68 -11.15
N ALA A 106 13.16 -8.33 -9.89
CA ALA A 106 14.31 -8.87 -9.20
C ALA A 106 14.20 -10.37 -8.97
N ALA A 107 13.02 -10.83 -8.55
CA ALA A 107 12.76 -12.26 -8.36
C ALA A 107 12.90 -13.03 -9.68
N ASN A 108 12.37 -12.46 -10.76
CA ASN A 108 12.48 -13.05 -12.09
C ASN A 108 13.96 -13.18 -12.53
N SER A 109 14.75 -12.14 -12.30
CA SER A 109 16.19 -12.16 -12.64
C SER A 109 16.94 -13.25 -11.88
N ASP A 110 16.52 -13.54 -10.65
CA ASP A 110 17.17 -14.53 -9.79
C ASP A 110 16.53 -15.92 -9.91
N ASN A 111 15.56 -16.09 -10.80
CA ASN A 111 14.79 -17.34 -10.97
C ASN A 111 14.14 -17.76 -9.64
N ASP A 112 13.70 -16.80 -8.84
CA ASP A 112 13.03 -17.05 -7.57
C ASP A 112 11.54 -17.23 -7.81
N TYR A 113 11.18 -18.43 -8.26
CA TYR A 113 9.82 -18.75 -8.67
C TYR A 113 8.82 -18.70 -7.51
N ARG A 114 9.26 -19.06 -6.31
CA ARG A 114 8.39 -19.03 -5.12
C ARG A 114 7.99 -17.58 -4.81
N THR A 115 8.94 -16.66 -4.88
CA THR A 115 8.66 -15.23 -4.67
C THR A 115 7.75 -14.70 -5.77
N MET A 116 7.98 -15.11 -7.03
CA MET A 116 7.12 -14.71 -8.14
C MET A 116 5.68 -15.14 -7.89
N GLN A 117 5.46 -16.37 -7.41
CA GLN A 117 4.12 -16.87 -7.11
C GLN A 117 3.45 -16.06 -6.00
N LEU A 118 4.18 -15.72 -4.95
CA LEU A 118 3.67 -14.84 -3.90
C LEU A 118 3.25 -13.49 -4.50
N LEU A 119 4.12 -12.91 -5.32
CA LEU A 119 3.90 -11.58 -5.87
C LEU A 119 2.81 -11.53 -6.93
N ASP A 120 2.44 -12.66 -7.55
CA ASP A 120 1.33 -12.71 -8.49
C ASP A 120 0.04 -12.16 -7.86
N TRP A 121 -0.22 -12.53 -6.62
CA TRP A 121 -1.37 -12.01 -5.88
C TRP A 121 -1.28 -10.48 -5.70
N PHE A 122 -0.08 -9.98 -5.34
CA PHE A 122 0.13 -8.53 -5.13
C PHE A 122 -0.01 -7.74 -6.43
N VAL A 123 0.48 -8.29 -7.55
CA VAL A 123 0.34 -7.64 -8.87
C VAL A 123 -1.14 -7.47 -9.21
N LYS A 124 -1.94 -8.51 -9.02
CA LYS A 124 -3.37 -8.47 -9.27
C LYS A 124 -4.08 -7.50 -8.31
N GLU A 125 -3.75 -7.60 -7.03
CA GLU A 125 -4.35 -6.77 -5.99
C GLU A 125 -4.07 -5.28 -6.25
N GLN A 126 -2.84 -4.93 -6.67
CA GLN A 126 -2.50 -3.54 -6.97
C GLN A 126 -3.30 -2.99 -8.15
N GLY A 127 -3.62 -3.82 -9.13
CA GLY A 127 -4.53 -3.39 -10.21
C GLY A 127 -5.89 -2.99 -9.66
N GLU A 128 -6.43 -3.77 -8.73
CA GLU A 128 -7.70 -3.47 -8.08
C GLU A 128 -7.60 -2.24 -7.17
N GLU A 129 -6.51 -2.11 -6.42
CA GLU A 129 -6.29 -0.96 -5.54
C GLU A 129 -6.22 0.36 -6.32
N GLU A 130 -5.51 0.38 -7.44
CA GLU A 130 -5.44 1.57 -8.29
C GLU A 130 -6.80 1.90 -8.90
N LYS A 131 -7.53 0.88 -9.34
CA LYS A 131 -8.87 1.05 -9.89
C LYS A 131 -9.80 1.70 -8.84
N ASN A 132 -9.79 1.16 -7.63
CA ASN A 132 -10.64 1.65 -6.54
C ASN A 132 -10.30 3.10 -6.18
N ALA A 133 -9.01 3.43 -6.09
CA ALA A 133 -8.57 4.79 -5.79
C ALA A 133 -8.94 5.75 -6.92
N SER A 134 -8.77 5.33 -8.17
CA SER A 134 -9.16 6.12 -9.34
C SER A 134 -10.66 6.37 -9.39
N ASP A 135 -11.47 5.36 -9.04
CA ASP A 135 -12.93 5.49 -9.00
C ASP A 135 -13.38 6.52 -7.96
N LEU A 136 -12.70 6.58 -6.82
CA LEU A 136 -13.01 7.58 -5.79
C LEU A 136 -12.74 8.99 -6.30
N VAL A 137 -11.63 9.20 -7.01
CA VAL A 137 -11.31 10.49 -7.62
C VAL A 137 -12.40 10.89 -8.61
N THR A 138 -12.80 9.96 -9.47
CA THR A 138 -13.86 10.19 -10.47
C THR A 138 -15.19 10.55 -9.81
N LYS A 139 -15.56 9.84 -8.76
CA LYS A 139 -16.81 10.12 -8.03
C LYS A 139 -16.78 11.51 -7.40
N MET A 140 -15.64 11.90 -6.83
CA MET A 140 -15.51 13.23 -6.23
C MET A 140 -15.60 14.31 -7.30
N GLU A 141 -15.01 14.11 -8.48
CA GLU A 141 -15.11 15.04 -9.59
C GLU A 141 -16.54 15.23 -10.07
N LEU A 142 -17.34 14.16 -10.06
CA LEU A 142 -18.72 14.17 -10.56
C LEU A 142 -19.73 14.65 -9.52
N PHE A 143 -19.55 14.33 -8.26
CA PHE A 143 -20.57 14.48 -7.22
C PHE A 143 -20.13 15.28 -6.00
N GLY A 144 -18.85 15.54 -5.87
CA GLY A 144 -18.27 16.30 -4.77
C GLY A 144 -18.01 17.74 -5.12
N ASP A 145 -17.58 18.50 -4.14
CA ASP A 145 -17.08 19.86 -4.29
C ASP A 145 -16.06 20.20 -3.21
#